data_7c66d90329931ed849bcd36b58c06611
#
_entry.id   7c66d90329931ed849bcd36b58c06611
#
_cell.length_a   1.000
_cell.length_b   1.000
_cell.length_c   1.000
_cell.angle_alpha   90.00
_cell.angle_beta   90.00
_cell.angle_gamma   90.00
#
_symmetry.space_group_name_H-M   'P 1'
#
loop_
_entity.id
_entity.type
_entity.pdbx_description
1 polymer ?
#
loop_
_entity_poly.entity_id
_entity_poly.type
_entity_poly.pdbx_seq_one_letter_code
_entity_poly.pdbx_strand_id
1 'polypeptide(L)'
;MTIKIIDTHAHVVLGKAFGRAGKYGPETGIDENGSPFFRIGDYKMKPMQYENTIFMENSLRIEAMDKLGIDLQLLSPNPLTMFHKIEGDIANEFCKIHNDAMVDSINEYPNRLLGSATVPLQDID
;
A
#
# COMPACT_ATOMS: atom_id res chain seq x y z
N MET A 1 -20.31 18.28 -4.11
CA MET A 1 -18.98 18.67 -4.63
C MET A 1 -18.88 18.24 -6.09
N THR A 2 -18.43 19.10 -6.96
CA THR A 2 -18.16 18.71 -8.36
C THR A 2 -16.70 18.25 -8.45
N ILE A 3 -16.48 16.97 -8.73
CA ILE A 3 -15.14 16.40 -8.94
C ILE A 3 -14.62 16.90 -10.29
N LYS A 4 -13.46 17.53 -10.31
CA LYS A 4 -12.83 18.10 -11.49
C LYS A 4 -11.50 17.43 -11.84
N ILE A 5 -10.72 17.08 -10.83
CA ILE A 5 -9.40 16.48 -10.98
C ILE A 5 -9.34 15.17 -10.23
N ILE A 6 -9.09 14.10 -10.97
CA ILE A 6 -8.92 12.75 -10.42
C ILE A 6 -7.50 12.28 -10.72
N ASP A 7 -6.75 11.94 -9.69
CA ASP A 7 -5.48 11.25 -9.82
C ASP A 7 -5.74 9.73 -9.80
N THR A 8 -5.41 9.07 -10.91
CA THR A 8 -5.65 7.63 -11.10
C THR A 8 -4.40 6.77 -10.89
N HIS A 9 -3.27 7.35 -10.50
CA HIS A 9 -2.01 6.65 -10.30
C HIS A 9 -1.32 7.05 -9.01
N ALA A 10 -1.81 6.53 -7.91
CA ALA A 10 -1.22 6.73 -6.58
C ALA A 10 -1.04 5.39 -5.86
N HIS A 11 0.12 5.19 -5.27
CA HIS A 11 0.40 3.99 -4.49
C HIS A 11 0.24 4.23 -2.98
N VAL A 12 -0.15 3.17 -2.27
CA VAL A 12 -0.26 3.15 -0.82
C VAL A 12 0.52 1.98 -0.23
N VAL A 13 1.06 2.18 0.95
CA VAL A 13 1.68 1.14 1.77
C VAL A 13 0.83 0.96 3.01
N LEU A 14 0.25 -0.22 3.18
CA LEU A 14 -0.72 -0.51 4.24
C LEU A 14 -0.02 -1.24 5.40
N GLY A 15 0.15 -0.55 6.52
CA GLY A 15 0.83 -1.09 7.70
C GLY A 15 0.19 -2.37 8.25
N LYS A 16 -1.13 -2.52 8.14
CA LYS A 16 -1.85 -3.75 8.55
C LYS A 16 -1.45 -5.00 7.76
N ALA A 17 -0.84 -4.82 6.57
CA ALA A 17 -0.35 -5.90 5.74
C ALA A 17 1.07 -6.34 6.08
N PHE A 18 1.79 -5.62 6.93
CA PHE A 18 3.18 -5.95 7.28
C PHE A 18 3.29 -7.33 7.92
N GLY A 19 4.25 -8.13 7.43
CA GLY A 19 4.49 -9.51 7.88
C GLY A 19 3.44 -10.54 7.47
N ARG A 20 2.38 -10.13 6.74
CA ARG A 20 1.23 -11.00 6.47
C ARG A 20 1.45 -11.98 5.32
N ALA A 21 2.55 -11.83 4.56
CA ALA A 21 3.05 -12.85 3.62
C ALA A 21 4.25 -13.62 4.21
N GLY A 22 4.35 -13.75 5.55
CA GLY A 22 5.38 -14.51 6.25
C GLY A 22 6.79 -14.09 5.86
N LYS A 23 7.60 -15.04 5.40
CA LYS A 23 9.00 -14.82 4.96
C LYS A 23 9.13 -13.78 3.84
N TYR A 24 8.06 -13.52 3.10
CA TYR A 24 8.06 -12.53 2.01
C TYR A 24 7.79 -11.09 2.48
N GLY A 25 7.36 -10.90 3.72
CA GLY A 25 7.06 -9.57 4.26
C GLY A 25 5.62 -9.12 3.97
N PRO A 26 5.38 -7.85 3.57
CA PRO A 26 6.34 -6.74 3.59
C PRO A 26 6.85 -6.40 4.99
N GLU A 27 8.03 -5.80 5.06
CA GLU A 27 8.67 -5.45 6.32
C GLU A 27 9.38 -4.09 6.20
N THR A 28 9.28 -3.28 7.25
CA THR A 28 10.09 -2.07 7.42
C THR A 28 10.93 -2.19 8.68
N GLY A 29 12.01 -1.42 8.76
CA GLY A 29 12.85 -1.39 9.94
C GLY A 29 14.04 -0.46 9.77
N ILE A 30 14.91 -0.50 10.76
CA ILE A 30 16.20 0.19 10.77
C ILE A 30 17.29 -0.87 10.81
N ASP A 31 18.26 -0.78 9.92
CA ASP A 31 19.38 -1.71 9.90
C ASP A 31 20.47 -1.36 10.94
N GLU A 32 21.49 -2.19 11.05
CA GLU A 32 22.61 -2.03 11.97
C GLU A 32 23.40 -0.71 11.83
N ASN A 33 23.29 -0.06 10.66
CA ASN A 33 23.92 1.23 10.37
C ASN A 33 22.96 2.42 10.61
N GLY A 34 21.78 2.17 11.18
CA GLY A 34 20.76 3.20 11.40
C GLY A 34 20.01 3.63 10.13
N SER A 35 20.12 2.87 9.02
CA SER A 35 19.45 3.17 7.77
C SER A 35 18.07 2.53 7.70
N PRO A 36 16.99 3.30 7.40
CA PRO A 36 15.67 2.72 7.22
C PRO A 36 15.63 1.82 5.98
N PHE A 37 14.82 0.77 6.05
CA PHE A 37 14.63 -0.14 4.93
C PHE A 37 13.16 -0.55 4.76
N PHE A 38 12.85 -0.96 3.53
CA PHE A 38 11.66 -1.71 3.17
C PHE A 38 12.07 -3.01 2.48
N ARG A 39 11.52 -4.16 2.91
CA ARG A 39 11.89 -5.48 2.41
C ARG A 39 10.69 -6.27 1.91
N ILE A 40 10.86 -6.90 0.75
CA ILE A 40 9.96 -7.88 0.17
C ILE A 40 10.79 -9.12 -0.20
N GLY A 41 10.56 -10.26 0.46
CA GLY A 41 11.38 -11.45 0.26
C GLY A 41 12.86 -11.14 0.47
N ASP A 42 13.68 -11.46 -0.51
CA ASP A 42 15.12 -11.17 -0.48
C ASP A 42 15.48 -9.76 -0.96
N TYR A 43 14.50 -9.03 -1.52
CA TYR A 43 14.71 -7.67 -2.01
C TYR A 43 14.56 -6.64 -0.89
N LYS A 44 15.64 -5.91 -0.63
CA LYS A 44 15.71 -4.89 0.43
C LYS A 44 16.12 -3.56 -0.16
N MET A 45 15.22 -2.58 -0.05
CA MET A 45 15.50 -1.19 -0.46
C MET A 45 16.04 -0.38 0.71
N LYS A 46 17.10 0.37 0.48
CA LYS A 46 17.68 1.34 1.44
C LYS A 46 18.34 2.53 0.71
N PRO A 47 18.33 3.72 1.34
CA PRO A 47 17.44 4.03 2.45
C PRO A 47 15.99 4.14 1.97
N MET A 48 15.04 3.55 2.68
CA MET A 48 13.64 3.64 2.33
C MET A 48 12.77 3.71 3.59
N GLN A 49 12.04 4.81 3.75
CA GLN A 49 11.11 5.03 4.84
C GLN A 49 9.74 5.38 4.26
N TYR A 50 8.73 4.61 4.63
CA TYR A 50 7.34 4.88 4.27
C TYR A 50 6.54 5.49 5.43
N GLU A 51 6.90 5.16 6.67
CA GLU A 51 6.28 5.71 7.88
C GLU A 51 6.40 7.23 7.92
N ASN A 52 5.34 7.90 8.37
CA ASN A 52 5.21 9.35 8.40
C ASN A 52 5.34 10.03 7.03
N THR A 53 4.92 9.34 5.98
CA THR A 53 4.87 9.88 4.61
C THR A 53 3.47 9.73 4.01
N ILE A 54 3.23 10.38 2.87
CA ILE A 54 1.98 10.28 2.11
C ILE A 54 1.66 8.84 1.69
N PHE A 55 2.64 7.93 1.68
CA PHE A 55 2.42 6.52 1.34
C PHE A 55 1.68 5.75 2.42
N MET A 56 1.83 6.13 3.70
CA MET A 56 1.20 5.45 4.83
C MET A 56 0.20 6.30 5.60
N GLU A 57 0.33 7.65 5.54
CA GLU A 57 -0.49 8.58 6.30
C GLU A 57 -1.50 9.30 5.40
N ASN A 58 -2.78 8.91 5.51
CA ASN A 58 -3.83 9.53 4.68
C ASN A 58 -4.02 11.02 4.98
N SER A 59 -3.82 11.48 6.21
CA SER A 59 -3.88 12.91 6.54
C SER A 59 -2.86 13.73 5.75
N LEU A 60 -1.61 13.26 5.65
CA LEU A 60 -0.56 13.90 4.85
C LEU A 60 -0.88 13.84 3.35
N ARG A 61 -1.49 12.74 2.91
CA ARG A 61 -1.95 12.56 1.53
C ARG A 61 -3.01 13.59 1.17
N ILE A 62 -4.04 13.77 2.01
CA ILE A 62 -5.10 14.74 1.79
C ILE A 62 -4.55 16.16 1.75
N GLU A 63 -3.64 16.52 2.65
CA GLU A 63 -2.98 17.84 2.60
C GLU A 63 -2.22 18.05 1.28
N ALA A 64 -1.54 17.03 0.77
CA ALA A 64 -0.85 17.11 -0.52
C ALA A 64 -1.84 17.24 -1.69
N MET A 65 -2.94 16.49 -1.66
CA MET A 65 -4.01 16.59 -2.66
C MET A 65 -4.63 18.01 -2.67
N ASP A 66 -4.90 18.59 -1.50
CA ASP A 66 -5.46 19.92 -1.38
C ASP A 66 -4.53 21.00 -1.97
N LYS A 67 -3.22 20.89 -1.69
CA LYS A 67 -2.19 21.79 -2.25
C LYS A 67 -2.10 21.71 -3.78
N LEU A 68 -2.38 20.52 -4.34
CA LEU A 68 -2.32 20.27 -5.79
C LEU A 68 -3.67 20.44 -6.49
N GLY A 69 -4.75 20.69 -5.75
CA GLY A 69 -6.11 20.81 -6.29
C GLY A 69 -6.70 19.48 -6.78
N ILE A 70 -6.23 18.35 -6.25
CA ILE A 70 -6.75 17.02 -6.58
C ILE A 70 -7.98 16.74 -5.73
N ASP A 71 -9.12 16.51 -6.38
CA ASP A 71 -10.39 16.26 -5.68
C ASP A 71 -10.52 14.81 -5.21
N LEU A 72 -10.11 13.85 -6.05
CA LEU A 72 -10.24 12.43 -5.81
C LEU A 72 -8.98 11.69 -6.22
N GLN A 73 -8.56 10.69 -5.44
CA GLN A 73 -7.40 9.88 -5.75
C GLN A 73 -7.74 8.39 -5.69
N LEU A 74 -7.35 7.63 -6.72
CA LEU A 74 -7.44 6.17 -6.74
C LEU A 74 -6.14 5.57 -6.23
N LEU A 75 -6.21 4.91 -5.07
CA LEU A 75 -5.08 4.22 -4.46
C LEU A 75 -4.91 2.81 -5.04
N SER A 76 -3.69 2.49 -5.42
CA SER A 76 -3.28 1.13 -5.78
C SER A 76 -2.31 0.58 -4.74
N PRO A 77 -2.26 -0.75 -4.55
CA PRO A 77 -1.20 -1.36 -3.75
C PRO A 77 0.19 -0.96 -4.25
N ASN A 78 1.15 -0.86 -3.34
CA ASN A 78 2.55 -0.78 -3.74
C ASN A 78 2.88 -1.99 -4.64
N PRO A 79 3.42 -1.80 -5.87
CA PRO A 79 3.65 -2.89 -6.81
C PRO A 79 4.51 -4.02 -6.26
N LEU A 80 5.41 -3.72 -5.32
CA LEU A 80 6.24 -4.73 -4.65
C LEU A 80 5.44 -5.69 -3.76
N THR A 81 4.21 -5.34 -3.39
CA THR A 81 3.31 -6.18 -2.60
C THR A 81 2.33 -6.99 -3.43
N MET A 82 2.43 -6.93 -4.75
CA MET A 82 1.66 -7.77 -5.67
C MET A 82 2.33 -9.15 -5.82
N PHE A 83 2.18 -10.01 -4.85
CA PHE A 83 2.88 -11.29 -4.72
C PHE A 83 2.47 -12.35 -5.75
N HIS A 84 2.73 -12.11 -7.05
CA HIS A 84 2.34 -13.04 -8.14
C HIS A 84 3.25 -14.30 -8.27
N LYS A 85 4.33 -14.38 -7.50
CA LYS A 85 5.36 -15.44 -7.63
C LYS A 85 5.61 -16.24 -6.34
N ILE A 86 4.74 -16.08 -5.35
CA ILE A 86 4.81 -16.84 -4.10
C ILE A 86 3.75 -17.95 -4.10
N GLU A 87 3.78 -18.82 -3.10
CA GLU A 87 2.80 -19.89 -2.93
C GLU A 87 1.36 -19.33 -2.93
N GLY A 88 0.45 -19.98 -3.67
CA GLY A 88 -0.90 -19.48 -3.91
C GLY A 88 -1.72 -19.27 -2.65
N ASP A 89 -1.63 -20.18 -1.68
CA ASP A 89 -2.31 -20.08 -0.38
C ASP A 89 -1.85 -18.83 0.42
N ILE A 90 -0.54 -18.57 0.43
CA ILE A 90 0.03 -17.36 1.08
C ILE A 90 -0.43 -16.10 0.36
N ALA A 91 -0.40 -16.11 -0.98
CA ALA A 91 -0.84 -14.98 -1.79
C ALA A 91 -2.34 -14.69 -1.59
N ASN A 92 -3.18 -15.72 -1.53
CA ASN A 92 -4.62 -15.62 -1.31
C ASN A 92 -4.94 -14.99 0.05
N GLU A 93 -4.30 -15.50 1.12
CA GLU A 93 -4.46 -14.94 2.47
C GLU A 93 -3.97 -13.48 2.54
N PHE A 94 -2.81 -13.20 1.95
CA PHE A 94 -2.28 -11.84 1.89
C PHE A 94 -3.22 -10.88 1.15
N CYS A 95 -3.76 -11.29 -0.01
CA CYS A 95 -4.68 -10.46 -0.79
C CYS A 95 -5.94 -10.09 0.02
N LYS A 96 -6.51 -11.04 0.75
CA LYS A 96 -7.67 -10.77 1.63
C LYS A 96 -7.35 -9.71 2.67
N ILE A 97 -6.26 -9.88 3.43
CA ILE A 97 -5.83 -8.96 4.47
C ILE A 97 -5.50 -7.57 3.89
N HIS A 98 -4.80 -7.56 2.75
CA HIS A 98 -4.43 -6.31 2.08
C HIS A 98 -5.65 -5.56 1.56
N ASN A 99 -6.62 -6.24 0.98
CA ASN A 99 -7.85 -5.63 0.49
C ASN A 99 -8.72 -5.09 1.64
N ASP A 100 -8.82 -5.80 2.76
CA ASP A 100 -9.51 -5.31 3.95
C ASP A 100 -8.82 -4.05 4.51
N ALA A 101 -7.48 -4.05 4.57
CA ALA A 101 -6.71 -2.88 4.98
C ALA A 101 -6.89 -1.69 4.01
N MET A 102 -7.05 -1.94 2.70
CA MET A 102 -7.36 -0.91 1.72
C MET A 102 -8.74 -0.29 1.99
N VAL A 103 -9.76 -1.12 2.26
CA VAL A 103 -11.11 -0.64 2.61
C VAL A 103 -11.07 0.24 3.86
N ASP A 104 -10.38 -0.19 4.90
CA ASP A 104 -10.22 0.60 6.12
C ASP A 104 -9.57 1.96 5.83
N SER A 105 -8.50 1.95 5.01
CA SER A 105 -7.76 3.17 4.65
C SER A 105 -8.62 4.17 3.87
N ILE A 106 -9.35 3.74 2.83
CA ILE A 106 -10.18 4.67 2.05
C ILE A 106 -11.38 5.18 2.82
N ASN A 107 -11.89 4.42 3.80
CA ASN A 107 -13.00 4.83 4.65
C ASN A 107 -12.64 5.97 5.62
N GLU A 108 -11.38 6.27 5.83
CA GLU A 108 -10.97 7.48 6.57
C GLU A 108 -11.37 8.77 5.85
N TYR A 109 -11.37 8.73 4.50
CA TYR A 109 -11.72 9.87 3.64
C TYR A 109 -12.57 9.42 2.44
N PRO A 110 -13.80 8.94 2.65
CA PRO A 110 -14.59 8.22 1.62
C PRO A 110 -15.01 9.08 0.43
N ASN A 111 -14.97 10.42 0.56
CA ASN A 111 -15.24 11.35 -0.53
C ASN A 111 -13.99 11.81 -1.28
N ARG A 112 -12.81 11.35 -0.88
CA ARG A 112 -11.51 11.78 -1.40
C ARG A 112 -10.66 10.62 -1.90
N LEU A 113 -10.87 9.41 -1.39
CA LEU A 113 -10.06 8.23 -1.69
C LEU A 113 -10.93 7.10 -2.25
N LEU A 114 -10.43 6.47 -3.30
CA LEU A 114 -10.88 5.19 -3.82
C LEU A 114 -9.74 4.19 -3.72
N GLY A 115 -10.04 2.90 -3.70
CA GLY A 115 -9.01 1.86 -3.64
C GLY A 115 -9.21 0.79 -4.71
N SER A 116 -8.12 0.29 -5.26
CA SER A 116 -8.12 -0.92 -6.07
C SER A 116 -7.72 -2.13 -5.25
N ALA A 117 -8.34 -3.27 -5.52
CA ALA A 117 -8.01 -4.54 -4.91
C ALA A 117 -6.82 -5.21 -5.60
N THR A 118 -6.14 -6.09 -4.88
CA THR A 118 -5.18 -7.05 -5.44
C THR A 118 -5.79 -8.45 -5.45
N VAL A 119 -5.36 -9.29 -6.40
CA VAL A 119 -5.84 -10.67 -6.56
C VAL A 119 -4.68 -11.64 -6.74
N PRO A 120 -4.78 -12.86 -6.22
CA PRO A 120 -3.72 -13.88 -6.34
C PRO A 120 -3.82 -14.57 -7.71
N LEU A 121 -3.19 -14.02 -8.74
CA LEU A 121 -3.27 -14.53 -10.13
C LEU A 121 -2.77 -15.97 -10.31
N GLN A 122 -2.00 -16.51 -9.36
CA GLN A 122 -1.49 -17.88 -9.35
C GLN A 122 -2.43 -18.88 -8.68
N ASP A 123 -3.51 -18.43 -8.06
CA ASP A 123 -4.51 -19.23 -7.36
C ASP A 123 -5.90 -18.80 -7.84
N ILE A 124 -6.40 -19.49 -8.86
CA ILE A 124 -7.64 -19.13 -9.59
C ILE A 124 -8.82 -20.04 -9.27
N ASP A 125 -8.67 -21.00 -8.33
CA ASP A 125 -9.71 -21.98 -7.94
C ASP A 125 -10.64 -21.47 -6.83
#